data_3c372283f18adeda2484a6def13b3fcb
#
_entry.id   3c372283f18adeda2484a6def13b3fcb
#
_cell.length_a   1.000
_cell.length_b   1.000
_cell.length_c   1.000
_cell.angle_alpha   90.00
_cell.angle_beta   90.00
_cell.angle_gamma   90.00
#
_symmetry.space_group_name_H-M   'P 1'
#
loop_
_entity.id
_entity.type
_entity.pdbx_description
1 polymer ?
#
loop_
_entity_poly.entity_id
_entity_poly.type
_entity_poly.pdbx_seq_one_letter_code
_entity_poly.pdbx_strand_id
1 'polypeptide(L)'
;MRLINKLVVLLFLSLPMLAYGQSWQATSGEKHVALLEMFVSEGCGLCPAAEKYVNNLPEKGITEDQLIVLTFHIDYLNSRKGWVDQFASPVFTGRQKQLAHLNRYQHVFTPELIVSGETVHSWREQLIDVIGFLNNYQSEVAINLQVNQQNQTLHIDSQLQVAGEANRQHSKLYLAVTEDNVFSEVSGGDNAGRDFNHQNLVRAWLGPFDLAEDGSSQIEQTIKLADEWQRDQLSVVAVVQNLSDGYVLQALALPLTD
;
A
#
# COMPACT_ATOMS: atom_id res chain seq x y z
N MET A 1 4.35 -80.03 7.12
CA MET A 1 5.00 -78.72 7.46
C MET A 1 4.32 -77.61 6.66
N ARG A 2 3.37 -76.91 7.27
CA ARG A 2 2.61 -75.82 6.62
C ARG A 2 3.24 -74.46 7.02
N LEU A 3 3.82 -73.73 6.06
CA LEU A 3 4.32 -72.38 6.21
C LEU A 3 3.10 -71.40 6.23
N ILE A 4 2.92 -70.70 7.33
CA ILE A 4 1.94 -69.63 7.47
C ILE A 4 2.64 -68.34 7.09
N ASN A 5 2.33 -67.79 5.90
CA ASN A 5 2.75 -66.46 5.48
C ASN A 5 1.99 -65.40 6.28
N LYS A 6 2.67 -64.70 7.17
CA LYS A 6 2.13 -63.51 7.85
C LYS A 6 2.20 -62.32 6.92
N LEU A 7 1.05 -61.91 6.41
CA LEU A 7 0.89 -60.64 5.66
C LEU A 7 0.91 -59.46 6.67
N VAL A 8 1.97 -58.68 6.66
CA VAL A 8 2.07 -57.46 7.43
C VAL A 8 1.43 -56.34 6.61
N VAL A 9 0.23 -55.89 7.00
CA VAL A 9 -0.44 -54.72 6.43
C VAL A 9 0.10 -53.50 7.13
N LEU A 10 0.95 -52.72 6.43
CA LEU A 10 1.38 -51.39 6.87
C LEU A 10 0.22 -50.40 6.63
N LEU A 11 -0.44 -50.01 7.70
CA LEU A 11 -1.42 -48.94 7.71
C LEU A 11 -0.66 -47.60 7.65
N PHE A 12 -0.64 -46.93 6.47
CA PHE A 12 -0.19 -45.56 6.38
C PHE A 12 -1.23 -44.63 7.00
N LEU A 13 -1.01 -44.20 8.23
CA LEU A 13 -1.74 -43.07 8.81
C LEU A 13 -1.32 -41.77 8.08
N SER A 14 -2.14 -41.31 7.15
CA SER A 14 -2.02 -39.96 6.64
C SER A 14 -2.48 -38.99 7.75
N LEU A 15 -1.50 -38.37 8.43
CA LEU A 15 -1.78 -37.21 9.28
C LEU A 15 -2.24 -36.06 8.35
N PRO A 16 -3.39 -35.44 8.68
CA PRO A 16 -3.73 -34.20 7.96
C PRO A 16 -2.65 -33.16 8.23
N MET A 17 -1.99 -32.70 7.17
CA MET A 17 -1.17 -31.48 7.23
C MET A 17 -2.13 -30.34 7.59
N LEU A 18 -2.10 -29.91 8.84
CA LEU A 18 -2.69 -28.62 9.23
C LEU A 18 -1.93 -27.56 8.45
N ALA A 19 -2.59 -26.97 7.47
CA ALA A 19 -2.09 -25.76 6.80
C ALA A 19 -2.02 -24.67 7.87
N TYR A 20 -0.83 -24.43 8.43
CA TYR A 20 -0.60 -23.27 9.28
C TYR A 20 -0.67 -22.04 8.37
N GLY A 21 -1.74 -21.26 8.51
CA GLY A 21 -1.80 -19.93 7.92
C GLY A 21 -0.78 -19.01 8.63
N GLN A 22 -0.09 -18.17 7.87
CA GLN A 22 0.75 -17.12 8.43
C GLN A 22 -0.14 -15.98 8.95
N SER A 23 0.28 -15.33 10.03
CA SER A 23 -0.46 -14.24 10.67
C SER A 23 0.49 -13.14 11.09
N TRP A 24 0.16 -11.90 10.75
CA TRP A 24 0.90 -10.71 11.11
C TRP A 24 -0.01 -9.69 11.77
N GLN A 25 0.56 -8.82 12.60
CA GLN A 25 -0.18 -7.75 13.25
C GLN A 25 0.70 -6.53 13.49
N ALA A 26 0.07 -5.34 13.43
CA ALA A 26 0.69 -4.09 13.79
C ALA A 26 -0.33 -3.16 14.45
N THR A 27 0.17 -2.22 15.26
CA THR A 27 -0.64 -1.18 15.90
C THR A 27 0.06 0.16 15.67
N SER A 28 -0.69 1.19 15.27
CA SER A 28 -0.14 2.52 15.08
C SER A 28 0.34 3.12 16.41
N GLY A 29 1.38 3.94 16.34
CA GLY A 29 1.85 4.74 17.46
C GLY A 29 0.93 5.91 17.77
N GLU A 30 1.27 6.67 18.82
CA GLU A 30 0.55 7.87 19.23
C GLU A 30 0.81 9.07 18.30
N LYS A 31 1.93 9.07 17.58
CA LYS A 31 2.26 10.13 16.63
C LYS A 31 1.70 9.82 15.24
N HIS A 32 1.42 10.88 14.51
CA HIS A 32 1.12 10.82 13.09
C HIS A 32 2.31 10.24 12.31
N VAL A 33 2.03 9.36 11.37
CA VAL A 33 3.01 8.86 10.40
C VAL A 33 2.65 9.44 9.04
N ALA A 34 3.58 10.16 8.42
CA ALA A 34 3.36 10.75 7.11
C ALA A 34 3.11 9.67 6.04
N LEU A 35 2.12 9.89 5.19
CA LEU A 35 1.84 9.06 4.02
C LEU A 35 2.27 9.78 2.75
N LEU A 36 3.12 9.18 1.94
CA LEU A 36 3.43 9.65 0.59
C LEU A 36 2.70 8.78 -0.43
N GLU A 37 1.78 9.40 -1.17
CA GLU A 37 1.18 8.83 -2.36
C GLU A 37 1.90 9.40 -3.60
N MET A 38 2.66 8.55 -4.29
CA MET A 38 3.42 8.92 -5.47
C MET A 38 2.72 8.38 -6.72
N PHE A 39 2.30 9.27 -7.63
CA PHE A 39 1.65 8.91 -8.89
C PHE A 39 2.63 9.00 -10.04
N VAL A 40 2.89 7.86 -10.67
CA VAL A 40 3.92 7.66 -11.69
C VAL A 40 3.41 6.84 -12.87
N SER A 41 4.25 6.64 -13.86
CA SER A 41 4.09 5.67 -14.94
C SER A 41 5.45 5.32 -15.52
N GLU A 42 5.63 4.07 -15.94
CA GLU A 42 6.81 3.66 -16.71
C GLU A 42 6.98 4.47 -18.03
N GLY A 43 5.87 4.97 -18.59
CA GLY A 43 5.88 5.83 -19.77
C GLY A 43 6.29 7.29 -19.52
N CYS A 44 6.50 7.69 -18.28
CA CYS A 44 6.80 9.07 -17.87
C CYS A 44 8.31 9.30 -17.76
N GLY A 45 8.89 10.12 -18.59
CA GLY A 45 10.34 10.37 -18.62
C GLY A 45 10.92 11.08 -17.38
N LEU A 46 10.09 11.73 -16.56
CA LEU A 46 10.50 12.40 -15.32
C LEU A 46 10.34 11.51 -14.08
N CYS A 47 9.54 10.44 -14.16
CA CYS A 47 9.21 9.59 -13.04
C CYS A 47 10.42 8.84 -12.44
N PRO A 48 11.38 8.31 -13.21
CA PRO A 48 12.54 7.63 -12.63
C PRO A 48 13.36 8.48 -11.66
N ALA A 49 13.39 9.79 -11.87
CA ALA A 49 14.11 10.69 -10.97
C ALA A 49 13.38 10.87 -9.62
N ALA A 50 12.04 10.85 -9.63
CA ALA A 50 11.23 10.93 -8.42
C ALA A 50 11.29 9.62 -7.64
N GLU A 51 11.11 8.48 -8.31
CA GLU A 51 11.22 7.15 -7.69
C GLU A 51 12.60 6.96 -7.04
N LYS A 52 13.67 7.27 -7.77
CA LYS A 52 15.04 7.21 -7.21
C LYS A 52 15.21 8.09 -5.98
N TYR A 53 14.63 9.30 -5.99
CA TYR A 53 14.74 10.22 -4.84
C TYR A 53 14.01 9.64 -3.62
N VAL A 54 12.79 9.12 -3.80
CA VAL A 54 11.98 8.54 -2.74
C VAL A 54 12.63 7.26 -2.20
N ASN A 55 13.10 6.37 -3.07
CA ASN A 55 13.78 5.13 -2.67
C ASN A 55 15.10 5.36 -1.90
N ASN A 56 15.69 6.55 -2.05
CA ASN A 56 16.90 6.94 -1.31
C ASN A 56 16.61 7.74 -0.02
N LEU A 57 15.35 7.92 0.39
CA LEU A 57 15.01 8.61 1.64
C LEU A 57 15.55 7.91 2.90
N PRO A 58 15.62 6.56 2.98
CA PRO A 58 16.27 5.88 4.09
C PRO A 58 17.73 6.27 4.29
N GLU A 59 18.50 6.48 3.20
CA GLU A 59 19.88 6.96 3.26
C GLU A 59 20.00 8.39 3.82
N LYS A 60 18.89 9.15 3.80
CA LYS A 60 18.78 10.50 4.34
C LYS A 60 18.19 10.52 5.76
N GLY A 61 17.98 9.35 6.36
CA GLY A 61 17.49 9.20 7.73
C GLY A 61 15.98 9.19 7.88
N ILE A 62 15.22 9.08 6.77
CA ILE A 62 13.76 8.90 6.82
C ILE A 62 13.47 7.40 6.75
N THR A 63 12.95 6.85 7.82
CA THR A 63 12.68 5.42 8.00
C THR A 63 11.18 5.09 7.85
N GLU A 64 10.83 3.81 7.78
CA GLU A 64 9.45 3.35 7.58
C GLU A 64 8.49 3.72 8.72
N ASP A 65 9.00 3.95 9.92
CA ASP A 65 8.24 4.47 11.06
C ASP A 65 7.93 5.98 10.96
N GLN A 66 8.57 6.67 10.01
CA GLN A 66 8.37 8.10 9.76
C GLN A 66 7.61 8.38 8.46
N LEU A 67 7.70 7.49 7.47
CA LEU A 67 7.08 7.66 6.17
C LEU A 67 6.60 6.32 5.61
N ILE A 68 5.32 6.25 5.32
CA ILE A 68 4.75 5.16 4.51
C ILE A 68 4.63 5.66 3.07
N VAL A 69 5.07 4.84 2.11
CA VAL A 69 5.02 5.18 0.68
C VAL A 69 4.04 4.27 -0.04
N LEU A 70 3.24 4.85 -0.93
CA LEU A 70 2.36 4.15 -1.87
C LEU A 70 2.67 4.64 -3.29
N THR A 71 3.18 3.76 -4.15
CA THR A 71 3.51 4.09 -5.55
C THR A 71 2.38 3.60 -6.46
N PHE A 72 1.61 4.54 -6.99
CA PHE A 72 0.49 4.30 -7.88
C PHE A 72 0.87 4.52 -9.34
N HIS A 73 0.70 3.51 -10.20
CA HIS A 73 0.89 3.63 -11.63
C HIS A 73 -0.41 4.03 -12.33
N ILE A 74 -0.40 5.23 -12.95
CA ILE A 74 -1.58 5.81 -13.61
C ILE A 74 -1.69 5.35 -15.06
N ASP A 75 -2.90 5.28 -15.60
CA ASP A 75 -3.18 4.73 -16.92
C ASP A 75 -3.32 5.76 -18.05
N TYR A 76 -3.46 7.06 -17.75
CA TYR A 76 -3.67 8.07 -18.79
C TYR A 76 -2.43 8.36 -19.66
N LEU A 77 -1.26 7.79 -19.32
CA LEU A 77 -0.07 7.79 -20.16
C LEU A 77 0.08 6.51 -21.01
N ASN A 78 -0.76 5.50 -20.78
CA ASN A 78 -0.73 4.27 -21.56
C ASN A 78 -0.92 4.54 -23.05
N SER A 79 -0.24 3.76 -23.86
CA SER A 79 -0.19 3.88 -25.32
C SER A 79 0.47 5.16 -25.86
N ARG A 80 0.91 6.06 -24.99
CA ARG A 80 1.76 7.17 -25.41
C ARG A 80 3.13 6.63 -25.80
N LYS A 81 3.61 7.04 -26.98
CA LYS A 81 4.90 6.60 -27.51
C LYS A 81 5.09 5.07 -27.60
N GLY A 82 3.99 4.33 -27.71
CA GLY A 82 4.02 2.88 -27.92
C GLY A 82 4.32 2.03 -26.67
N TRP A 83 4.11 2.55 -25.46
CA TRP A 83 4.24 1.78 -24.21
C TRP A 83 2.92 1.69 -23.46
N VAL A 84 2.66 0.53 -22.86
CA VAL A 84 1.57 0.30 -21.90
C VAL A 84 2.18 -0.19 -20.61
N ASP A 85 2.03 0.60 -19.57
CA ASP A 85 2.49 0.27 -18.23
C ASP A 85 1.60 -0.85 -17.66
N GLN A 86 2.20 -2.01 -17.38
CA GLN A 86 1.47 -3.20 -16.92
C GLN A 86 0.94 -3.08 -15.50
N PHE A 87 1.44 -2.13 -14.71
CA PHE A 87 1.02 -1.87 -13.34
C PHE A 87 -0.04 -0.78 -13.24
N ALA A 88 -0.29 -0.09 -14.34
CA ALA A 88 -1.22 1.02 -14.37
C ALA A 88 -2.68 0.57 -14.24
N SER A 89 -3.45 1.34 -13.48
CA SER A 89 -4.87 1.07 -13.26
C SER A 89 -5.71 2.34 -13.33
N PRO A 90 -6.91 2.29 -13.95
CA PRO A 90 -7.88 3.39 -13.89
C PRO A 90 -8.34 3.68 -12.44
N VAL A 91 -8.28 2.71 -11.53
CA VAL A 91 -8.55 2.92 -10.10
C VAL A 91 -7.52 3.88 -9.49
N PHE A 92 -6.25 3.74 -9.85
CA PHE A 92 -5.17 4.59 -9.36
C PHE A 92 -5.24 6.01 -9.95
N THR A 93 -5.57 6.13 -11.23
CA THR A 93 -5.91 7.42 -11.84
C THR A 93 -7.12 8.06 -11.17
N GLY A 94 -8.12 7.26 -10.79
CA GLY A 94 -9.29 7.72 -10.01
C GLY A 94 -8.88 8.26 -8.64
N ARG A 95 -7.96 7.60 -7.94
CA ARG A 95 -7.40 8.06 -6.65
C ARG A 95 -6.68 9.40 -6.81
N GLN A 96 -5.82 9.55 -7.82
CA GLN A 96 -5.14 10.81 -8.09
C GLN A 96 -6.12 11.97 -8.34
N LYS A 97 -7.15 11.73 -9.16
CA LYS A 97 -8.20 12.73 -9.43
C LYS A 97 -9.01 13.08 -8.20
N GLN A 98 -9.29 12.12 -7.32
CA GLN A 98 -9.95 12.37 -6.03
C GLN A 98 -9.13 13.34 -5.18
N LEU A 99 -7.82 13.09 -5.02
CA LEU A 99 -6.93 13.96 -4.27
C LEU A 99 -6.81 15.35 -4.90
N ALA A 100 -6.68 15.43 -6.22
CA ALA A 100 -6.67 16.69 -6.94
C ALA A 100 -7.96 17.49 -6.69
N HIS A 101 -9.13 16.83 -6.69
CA HIS A 101 -10.41 17.48 -6.38
C HIS A 101 -10.47 18.02 -4.94
N LEU A 102 -10.03 17.23 -3.95
CA LEU A 102 -9.97 17.64 -2.54
C LEU A 102 -9.05 18.85 -2.36
N ASN A 103 -7.92 18.88 -3.07
CA ASN A 103 -6.97 20.00 -3.08
C ASN A 103 -7.37 21.15 -4.04
N ARG A 104 -8.54 21.06 -4.68
CA ARG A 104 -9.02 22.05 -5.65
C ARG A 104 -8.11 22.27 -6.87
N TYR A 105 -7.33 21.27 -7.25
CA TYR A 105 -6.55 21.27 -8.48
C TYR A 105 -7.41 20.81 -9.66
N GLN A 106 -7.21 21.45 -10.81
CA GLN A 106 -7.95 21.14 -12.04
C GLN A 106 -7.26 20.07 -12.90
N HIS A 107 -6.00 19.82 -12.66
CA HIS A 107 -5.17 18.94 -13.47
C HIS A 107 -4.36 18.00 -12.61
N VAL A 108 -4.12 16.81 -13.13
CA VAL A 108 -3.21 15.81 -12.58
C VAL A 108 -1.99 15.69 -13.49
N PHE A 109 -0.85 15.31 -12.93
CA PHE A 109 0.42 15.20 -13.66
C PHE A 109 1.27 14.07 -13.07
N THR A 110 2.36 13.71 -13.73
CA THR A 110 3.35 12.75 -13.24
C THR A 110 4.77 13.28 -13.44
N PRO A 111 5.71 13.01 -12.49
CA PRO A 111 5.43 12.43 -11.19
C PRO A 111 4.70 13.44 -10.28
N GLU A 112 3.68 13.00 -9.56
CA GLU A 112 3.03 13.80 -8.52
C GLU A 112 3.27 13.14 -7.16
N LEU A 113 3.73 13.93 -6.19
CA LEU A 113 4.00 13.52 -4.82
C LEU A 113 3.03 14.23 -3.89
N ILE A 114 2.18 13.46 -3.23
CA ILE A 114 1.15 13.95 -2.30
C ILE A 114 1.47 13.42 -0.92
N VAL A 115 1.74 14.30 0.04
CA VAL A 115 2.07 13.93 1.41
C VAL A 115 0.90 14.23 2.32
N SER A 116 0.36 13.16 2.94
CA SER A 116 -0.78 13.20 3.85
C SER A 116 -1.97 14.02 3.31
N GLY A 117 -2.18 13.96 1.99
CA GLY A 117 -3.29 14.61 1.29
C GLY A 117 -2.92 15.88 0.52
N GLU A 118 -1.74 16.47 0.71
CA GLU A 118 -1.31 17.72 0.08
C GLU A 118 -0.20 17.50 -0.96
N THR A 119 -0.32 18.13 -2.14
CA THR A 119 0.70 18.03 -3.20
C THR A 119 1.96 18.82 -2.84
N VAL A 120 3.13 18.17 -2.90
CA VAL A 120 4.44 18.79 -2.67
C VAL A 120 5.13 19.06 -3.99
N HIS A 121 4.99 20.28 -4.53
CA HIS A 121 5.54 20.64 -5.85
C HIS A 121 7.08 20.68 -5.88
N SER A 122 7.71 21.24 -4.85
CA SER A 122 9.16 21.31 -4.70
C SER A 122 9.70 20.15 -3.85
N TRP A 123 9.33 18.93 -4.21
CA TRP A 123 9.59 17.75 -3.39
C TRP A 123 11.09 17.49 -3.12
N ARG A 124 11.99 17.88 -4.02
CA ARG A 124 13.43 17.73 -3.80
C ARG A 124 13.96 18.57 -2.63
N GLU A 125 13.35 19.70 -2.41
CA GLU A 125 13.76 20.69 -1.39
C GLU A 125 12.93 20.56 -0.11
N GLN A 126 11.65 20.21 -0.22
CA GLN A 126 10.68 20.38 0.86
C GLN A 126 10.21 19.05 1.49
N LEU A 127 10.34 17.91 0.79
CA LEU A 127 9.70 16.66 1.22
C LEU A 127 10.11 16.22 2.63
N ILE A 128 11.41 16.28 2.94
CA ILE A 128 11.93 15.86 4.26
C ILE A 128 11.41 16.77 5.38
N ASP A 129 11.38 18.09 5.15
CA ASP A 129 10.88 19.05 6.13
C ASP A 129 9.37 18.87 6.36
N VAL A 130 8.59 18.61 5.30
CA VAL A 130 7.15 18.32 5.39
C VAL A 130 6.89 17.05 6.20
N ILE A 131 7.63 15.97 5.94
CA ILE A 131 7.54 14.72 6.72
C ILE A 131 7.84 14.99 8.19
N GLY A 132 8.96 15.66 8.48
CA GLY A 132 9.36 15.99 9.85
C GLY A 132 8.33 16.86 10.57
N PHE A 133 7.73 17.83 9.87
CA PHE A 133 6.66 18.68 10.41
C PHE A 133 5.44 17.86 10.79
N LEU A 134 4.93 17.02 9.88
CA LEU A 134 3.73 16.21 10.11
C LEU A 134 3.88 15.22 11.26
N ASN A 135 5.04 14.57 11.36
CA ASN A 135 5.31 13.57 12.39
C ASN A 135 5.50 14.16 13.81
N ASN A 136 5.51 15.48 13.96
CA ASN A 136 5.49 16.13 15.28
C ASN A 136 4.10 16.17 15.93
N TYR A 137 3.05 15.95 15.14
CA TYR A 137 1.67 15.95 15.67
C TYR A 137 1.31 14.61 16.32
N GLN A 138 0.42 14.67 17.30
CA GLN A 138 -0.26 13.48 17.81
C GLN A 138 -1.32 13.04 16.83
N SER A 139 -1.45 11.74 16.62
CA SER A 139 -2.54 11.20 15.82
C SER A 139 -3.84 11.20 16.59
N GLU A 140 -4.92 11.58 15.93
CA GLU A 140 -6.29 11.45 16.45
C GLU A 140 -6.92 10.09 16.06
N VAL A 141 -6.13 9.19 15.47
CA VAL A 141 -6.56 7.86 15.03
C VAL A 141 -5.62 6.80 15.55
N ALA A 142 -6.19 5.79 16.20
CA ALA A 142 -5.50 4.53 16.48
C ALA A 142 -5.94 3.46 15.48
N ILE A 143 -4.99 2.72 14.92
CA ILE A 143 -5.20 1.63 13.97
C ILE A 143 -4.57 0.37 14.56
N ASN A 144 -5.34 -0.73 14.61
CA ASN A 144 -4.83 -2.08 14.83
C ASN A 144 -5.13 -2.90 13.57
N LEU A 145 -4.10 -3.44 12.96
CA LEU A 145 -4.18 -4.19 11.71
C LEU A 145 -3.72 -5.62 11.96
N GLN A 146 -4.56 -6.58 11.62
CA GLN A 146 -4.24 -8.01 11.63
C GLN A 146 -4.46 -8.59 10.24
N VAL A 147 -3.49 -9.35 9.77
CA VAL A 147 -3.54 -10.02 8.47
C VAL A 147 -3.27 -11.50 8.65
N ASN A 148 -4.14 -12.33 8.09
CA ASN A 148 -3.99 -13.77 8.07
C ASN A 148 -3.95 -14.25 6.62
N GLN A 149 -2.93 -15.01 6.26
CA GLN A 149 -2.85 -15.63 4.94
C GLN A 149 -3.28 -17.10 5.00
N GLN A 150 -4.22 -17.44 4.14
CA GLN A 150 -4.62 -18.83 3.91
C GLN A 150 -4.55 -19.12 2.40
N ASN A 151 -3.64 -19.96 2.00
CA ASN A 151 -3.36 -20.23 0.58
C ASN A 151 -3.00 -18.93 -0.18
N GLN A 152 -3.80 -18.60 -1.20
CA GLN A 152 -3.67 -17.38 -2.00
C GLN A 152 -4.61 -16.25 -1.55
N THR A 153 -5.00 -16.24 -0.29
CA THR A 153 -5.98 -15.27 0.21
C THR A 153 -5.45 -14.61 1.46
N LEU A 154 -5.49 -13.28 1.48
CA LEU A 154 -5.29 -12.47 2.69
C LEU A 154 -6.66 -12.14 3.29
N HIS A 155 -6.79 -12.39 4.58
CA HIS A 155 -7.89 -11.92 5.42
C HIS A 155 -7.34 -10.78 6.28
N ILE A 156 -7.87 -9.58 6.07
CA ILE A 156 -7.43 -8.34 6.71
C ILE A 156 -8.51 -7.92 7.69
N ASP A 157 -8.17 -7.78 8.96
CA ASP A 157 -9.01 -7.19 10.01
C ASP A 157 -8.38 -5.87 10.45
N SER A 158 -9.13 -4.79 10.33
CA SER A 158 -8.73 -3.43 10.68
C SER A 158 -9.63 -2.90 11.78
N GLN A 159 -9.09 -2.71 12.97
CA GLN A 159 -9.79 -2.09 14.09
C GLN A 159 -9.31 -0.66 14.25
N LEU A 160 -10.25 0.27 14.32
CA LEU A 160 -9.99 1.69 14.29
C LEU A 160 -10.66 2.39 15.46
N GLN A 161 -9.98 3.41 15.99
CA GLN A 161 -10.56 4.37 16.92
C GLN A 161 -10.22 5.78 16.43
N VAL A 162 -11.26 6.56 16.07
CA VAL A 162 -11.14 7.94 15.58
C VAL A 162 -11.62 8.91 16.66
N ALA A 163 -10.76 9.82 17.09
CA ALA A 163 -11.07 10.89 18.02
C ALA A 163 -11.63 12.13 17.29
N GLY A 164 -12.42 12.95 17.99
CA GLY A 164 -12.97 14.18 17.45
C GLY A 164 -14.20 13.95 16.56
N GLU A 165 -15.26 14.72 16.79
CA GLU A 165 -16.54 14.58 16.08
C GLU A 165 -16.39 14.87 14.57
N ALA A 166 -15.68 15.95 14.22
CA ALA A 166 -15.46 16.35 12.82
C ALA A 166 -14.72 15.26 12.03
N ASN A 167 -13.73 14.60 12.65
CA ASN A 167 -13.02 13.50 12.01
C ASN A 167 -13.94 12.28 11.83
N ARG A 168 -14.70 11.90 12.85
CA ARG A 168 -15.61 10.74 12.77
C ARG A 168 -16.63 10.85 11.63
N GLN A 169 -17.18 12.07 11.40
CA GLN A 169 -18.20 12.30 10.38
C GLN A 169 -17.69 12.20 8.95
N HIS A 170 -16.42 12.52 8.71
CA HIS A 170 -15.87 12.66 7.36
C HIS A 170 -14.75 11.70 7.01
N SER A 171 -14.27 10.92 7.98
CA SER A 171 -13.17 10.00 7.73
C SER A 171 -13.63 8.70 7.10
N LYS A 172 -12.74 8.15 6.27
CA LYS A 172 -12.87 6.85 5.62
C LYS A 172 -11.58 6.06 5.80
N LEU A 173 -11.74 4.74 5.86
CA LEU A 173 -10.60 3.83 5.74
C LEU A 173 -10.36 3.48 4.27
N TYR A 174 -9.10 3.45 3.90
CA TYR A 174 -8.61 2.78 2.69
C TYR A 174 -7.61 1.70 3.08
N LEU A 175 -7.54 0.63 2.28
CA LEU A 175 -6.57 -0.42 2.43
C LEU A 175 -5.79 -0.58 1.13
N ALA A 176 -4.48 -0.71 1.22
CA ALA A 176 -3.62 -1.05 0.09
C ALA A 176 -2.91 -2.39 0.33
N VAL A 177 -2.63 -3.11 -0.74
CA VAL A 177 -1.56 -4.12 -0.78
C VAL A 177 -0.46 -3.56 -1.65
N THR A 178 0.75 -3.52 -1.13
CA THR A 178 1.95 -3.08 -1.86
C THR A 178 2.92 -4.24 -2.04
N GLU A 179 3.77 -4.13 -3.03
CA GLU A 179 4.84 -5.08 -3.32
C GLU A 179 6.15 -4.33 -3.59
N ASP A 180 7.22 -4.83 -2.99
CA ASP A 180 8.57 -4.33 -3.21
C ASP A 180 9.34 -5.18 -4.21
N ASN A 181 10.45 -4.64 -4.71
CA ASN A 181 11.39 -5.34 -5.59
C ASN A 181 10.75 -5.90 -6.87
N VAL A 182 9.78 -5.18 -7.43
CA VAL A 182 9.12 -5.59 -8.68
C VAL A 182 9.94 -5.15 -9.87
N PHE A 183 10.54 -6.10 -10.56
CA PHE A 183 11.35 -5.86 -11.75
C PHE A 183 10.51 -5.66 -13.00
N SER A 184 10.92 -4.73 -13.87
CA SER A 184 10.28 -4.47 -15.16
C SER A 184 11.30 -3.96 -16.18
N GLU A 185 11.20 -4.46 -17.43
CA GLU A 185 11.96 -4.01 -18.59
C GLU A 185 11.07 -3.18 -19.50
N VAL A 186 11.38 -1.90 -19.68
CA VAL A 186 10.57 -0.99 -20.49
C VAL A 186 11.11 -0.89 -21.90
N SER A 187 10.33 -1.35 -22.88
CA SER A 187 10.75 -1.37 -24.29
C SER A 187 10.19 -0.22 -25.14
N GLY A 188 9.34 0.66 -24.55
CA GLY A 188 8.72 1.78 -25.25
C GLY A 188 8.57 3.02 -24.37
N GLY A 189 7.97 4.08 -24.93
CA GLY A 189 7.79 5.35 -24.21
C GLY A 189 9.07 6.15 -24.04
N ASP A 190 9.05 7.09 -23.08
CA ASP A 190 10.21 7.94 -22.78
C ASP A 190 11.33 7.21 -22.06
N ASN A 191 11.03 6.03 -21.50
CA ASN A 191 11.97 5.21 -20.74
C ASN A 191 12.39 3.93 -21.48
N ALA A 192 12.20 3.87 -22.80
CA ALA A 192 12.59 2.72 -23.62
C ALA A 192 14.06 2.32 -23.38
N GLY A 193 14.29 1.03 -23.11
CA GLY A 193 15.60 0.45 -22.81
C GLY A 193 16.06 0.63 -21.36
N ARG A 194 15.17 1.04 -20.46
CA ARG A 194 15.45 1.11 -19.01
C ARG A 194 14.83 -0.09 -18.28
N ASP A 195 15.56 -0.54 -17.27
CA ASP A 195 15.07 -1.48 -16.27
C ASP A 195 14.64 -0.71 -15.02
N PHE A 196 13.55 -1.16 -14.41
CA PHE A 196 13.04 -0.63 -13.15
C PHE A 196 13.06 -1.73 -12.09
N ASN A 197 13.24 -1.32 -10.85
CA ASN A 197 12.97 -2.12 -9.67
C ASN A 197 12.04 -1.29 -8.76
N HIS A 198 10.73 -1.47 -8.97
CA HIS A 198 9.72 -0.71 -8.27
C HIS A 198 9.66 -1.10 -6.80
N GLN A 199 9.48 -0.09 -5.95
CA GLN A 199 9.30 -0.23 -4.51
C GLN A 199 7.94 0.34 -4.11
N ASN A 200 7.33 -0.24 -3.07
CA ASN A 200 6.03 0.18 -2.55
C ASN A 200 4.94 0.24 -3.64
N LEU A 201 5.05 -0.63 -4.65
CA LEU A 201 4.15 -0.68 -5.80
C LEU A 201 2.75 -1.10 -5.35
N VAL A 202 1.76 -0.26 -5.51
CA VAL A 202 0.38 -0.60 -5.14
C VAL A 202 -0.18 -1.64 -6.10
N ARG A 203 -0.53 -2.82 -5.56
CA ARG A 203 -1.15 -3.93 -6.28
C ARG A 203 -2.67 -3.92 -6.13
N ALA A 204 -3.17 -3.49 -4.97
CA ALA A 204 -4.59 -3.35 -4.70
C ALA A 204 -4.86 -2.09 -3.89
N TRP A 205 -5.95 -1.41 -4.20
CA TRP A 205 -6.47 -0.25 -3.48
C TRP A 205 -7.96 -0.43 -3.26
N LEU A 206 -8.38 -0.47 -1.99
CA LEU A 206 -9.74 -0.76 -1.58
C LEU A 206 -10.30 0.38 -0.74
N GLY A 207 -11.61 0.55 -0.79
CA GLY A 207 -12.31 1.62 -0.12
C GLY A 207 -12.87 2.65 -1.11
N PRO A 208 -13.42 3.77 -0.61
CA PRO A 208 -13.49 4.15 0.81
C PRO A 208 -14.45 3.26 1.60
N PHE A 209 -14.06 2.89 2.82
CA PHE A 209 -14.93 2.22 3.78
C PHE A 209 -15.45 3.21 4.80
N ASP A 210 -16.75 3.15 5.08
CA ASP A 210 -17.41 3.99 6.09
C ASP A 210 -16.95 3.59 7.49
N LEU A 211 -16.78 4.58 8.35
CA LEU A 211 -16.49 4.39 9.77
C LEU A 211 -17.75 4.60 10.59
N ALA A 212 -17.85 3.96 11.76
CA ALA A 212 -18.97 4.12 12.66
C ALA A 212 -18.97 5.52 13.31
N GLU A 213 -20.16 6.05 13.56
CA GLU A 213 -20.37 7.40 14.10
C GLU A 213 -19.78 7.61 15.50
N ASP A 214 -19.65 6.53 16.30
CA ASP A 214 -19.02 6.55 17.62
C ASP A 214 -17.48 6.62 17.55
N GLY A 215 -16.92 6.47 16.35
CA GLY A 215 -15.47 6.48 16.07
C GLY A 215 -14.79 5.14 16.22
N SER A 216 -15.50 4.09 16.67
CA SER A 216 -14.96 2.74 16.80
C SER A 216 -15.41 1.89 15.62
N SER A 217 -14.51 1.34 14.83
CA SER A 217 -14.85 0.55 13.64
C SER A 217 -14.01 -0.71 13.56
N GLN A 218 -14.66 -1.78 13.10
CA GLN A 218 -13.97 -3.00 12.66
C GLN A 218 -14.37 -3.28 11.22
N ILE A 219 -13.38 -3.40 10.34
CA ILE A 219 -13.56 -3.60 8.91
C ILE A 219 -12.75 -4.80 8.48
N GLU A 220 -13.46 -5.81 8.01
CA GLU A 220 -12.86 -7.05 7.51
C GLU A 220 -12.88 -7.04 5.98
N GLN A 221 -11.75 -7.39 5.36
CA GLN A 221 -11.62 -7.52 3.93
C GLN A 221 -10.88 -8.79 3.56
N THR A 222 -11.17 -9.29 2.37
CA THR A 222 -10.51 -10.47 1.81
C THR A 222 -9.96 -10.13 0.43
N ILE A 223 -8.67 -10.42 0.21
CA ILE A 223 -7.99 -10.17 -1.05
C ILE A 223 -7.41 -11.48 -1.56
N LYS A 224 -7.74 -11.81 -2.81
CA LYS A 224 -7.07 -12.91 -3.52
C LYS A 224 -5.76 -12.39 -4.09
N LEU A 225 -4.66 -13.01 -3.72
CA LEU A 225 -3.34 -12.71 -4.25
C LEU A 225 -3.17 -13.29 -5.65
N ALA A 226 -2.63 -12.51 -6.56
CA ALA A 226 -2.26 -13.00 -7.89
C ALA A 226 -1.01 -13.90 -7.80
N ASP A 227 -0.87 -14.81 -8.75
CA ASP A 227 0.20 -15.81 -8.72
C ASP A 227 1.58 -15.18 -8.90
N GLU A 228 1.66 -14.08 -9.64
CA GLU A 228 2.88 -13.34 -9.93
C GLU A 228 3.37 -12.46 -8.78
N TRP A 229 2.57 -12.24 -7.71
CA TRP A 229 3.00 -11.42 -6.57
C TRP A 229 3.95 -12.20 -5.66
N GLN A 230 5.07 -11.59 -5.31
CA GLN A 230 6.08 -12.13 -4.41
C GLN A 230 5.62 -12.00 -2.96
N ARG A 231 5.27 -13.12 -2.31
CA ARG A 231 4.59 -13.15 -1.00
C ARG A 231 5.40 -12.49 0.12
N ASP A 232 6.71 -12.68 0.09
CA ASP A 232 7.68 -12.13 1.04
C ASP A 232 8.04 -10.65 0.78
N GLN A 233 7.48 -10.06 -0.28
CA GLN A 233 7.67 -8.65 -0.65
C GLN A 233 6.37 -7.84 -0.47
N LEU A 234 5.34 -8.45 0.11
CA LEU A 234 4.04 -7.79 0.29
C LEU A 234 3.96 -7.03 1.62
N SER A 235 3.24 -5.92 1.59
CA SER A 235 2.77 -5.21 2.78
C SER A 235 1.29 -4.88 2.65
N VAL A 236 0.60 -4.80 3.79
CA VAL A 236 -0.75 -4.26 3.87
C VAL A 236 -0.68 -2.89 4.54
N VAL A 237 -1.29 -1.89 3.91
CA VAL A 237 -1.31 -0.52 4.43
C VAL A 237 -2.74 -0.10 4.70
N ALA A 238 -2.99 0.39 5.91
CA ALA A 238 -4.25 1.03 6.30
C ALA A 238 -4.06 2.55 6.31
N VAL A 239 -5.00 3.28 5.70
CA VAL A 239 -4.98 4.75 5.61
C VAL A 239 -6.33 5.30 6.07
N VAL A 240 -6.34 6.13 7.10
CA VAL A 240 -7.54 6.86 7.54
C VAL A 240 -7.43 8.31 7.10
N GLN A 241 -8.36 8.73 6.23
CA GLN A 241 -8.36 10.05 5.61
C GLN A 241 -9.68 10.76 5.86
N ASN A 242 -9.61 12.03 6.22
CA ASN A 242 -10.77 12.92 6.29
C ASN A 242 -11.07 13.46 4.88
N LEU A 243 -12.25 13.14 4.35
CA LEU A 243 -12.64 13.55 2.99
C LEU A 243 -13.21 14.95 2.89
N SER A 244 -13.38 15.67 4.01
CA SER A 244 -13.82 17.08 3.97
C SER A 244 -12.70 18.03 3.55
N ASP A 245 -11.46 17.69 3.85
CA ASP A 245 -10.26 18.49 3.57
C ASP A 245 -9.13 17.70 2.87
N GLY A 246 -9.27 16.38 2.80
CA GLY A 246 -8.28 15.51 2.17
C GLY A 246 -7.12 15.08 3.07
N TYR A 247 -7.08 15.55 4.34
CA TYR A 247 -5.98 15.24 5.23
C TYR A 247 -5.99 13.76 5.69
N VAL A 248 -4.82 13.12 5.62
CA VAL A 248 -4.62 11.76 6.16
C VAL A 248 -4.35 11.88 7.66
N LEU A 249 -5.27 11.35 8.45
CA LEU A 249 -5.20 11.43 9.92
C LEU A 249 -4.19 10.44 10.50
N GLN A 250 -4.05 9.28 9.89
CA GLN A 250 -3.06 8.26 10.26
C GLN A 250 -2.89 7.23 9.13
N ALA A 251 -1.69 6.67 9.04
CA ALA A 251 -1.42 5.50 8.24
C ALA A 251 -0.65 4.45 9.05
N LEU A 252 -0.81 3.18 8.70
CA LEU A 252 -0.11 2.05 9.29
C LEU A 252 0.25 1.05 8.21
N ALA A 253 1.53 0.71 8.10
CA ALA A 253 2.01 -0.37 7.25
C ALA A 253 2.29 -1.64 8.07
N LEU A 254 1.98 -2.78 7.51
CA LEU A 254 2.25 -4.10 8.05
C LEU A 254 2.94 -4.95 6.98
N PRO A 255 4.29 -5.06 7.00
CA PRO A 255 5.01 -6.00 6.15
C PRO A 255 4.61 -7.44 6.44
N LEU A 256 4.41 -8.24 5.37
CA LEU A 256 4.06 -9.66 5.48
C LEU A 256 5.31 -10.54 5.37
N THR A 257 6.37 -10.13 6.02
CA THR A 257 7.64 -10.87 6.10
C THR A 257 7.70 -11.71 7.36
N ASP A 258 8.46 -12.83 7.32
CA ASP A 258 8.72 -13.71 8.47
C ASP A 258 9.70 -13.08 9.48
#